data_87c11a68aef99901295cb37e6ae3e918
#
_entry.id   87c11a68aef99901295cb37e6ae3e918
#
_cell.length_a   1.000
_cell.length_b   1.000
_cell.length_c   1.000
_cell.angle_alpha   90.00
_cell.angle_beta   90.00
_cell.angle_gamma   90.00
#
_symmetry.space_group_name_H-M   'P 1'
#
loop_
_entity.id
_entity.type
_entity.pdbx_description
1 polymer ?
#
loop_
_entity_poly.entity_id
_entity_poly.type
_entity_poly.pdbx_seq_one_letter_code
_entity_poly.pdbx_strand_id
1 'polypeptide(L)'
;SYQDFIPEIDLYERPTDYEENGNYVFVGVRQCGKSYMLYQRIQRLLHEGHDIREIVYVNFDDERLKMMKAEELDLILQAYAAMNEGKPLLFFDEIQNVDGWEHFARRLANQKYRVFITGSNAKMLGRDIATTLGGRYWTRNVYPFTFKEFLGSKGVLTLQTEKSGEVADLQWMHSPRVRAAVERAFNDYFHFGGFPELRNIVAKRIWLNDIYNKIFFSDLVVRNKVRNDNALRLTIRRLAECVRQPTAYNRISNLVQSTGVTC
;
A
#
# COMPACT_ATOMS: atom_id res chain seq x y z
N SER A 1 2.14 -18.47 13.28
CA SER A 1 1.78 -18.34 11.83
C SER A 1 1.08 -17.02 11.59
N TYR A 2 0.85 -16.64 10.32
CA TYR A 2 0.04 -15.46 10.00
C TYR A 2 -1.41 -15.61 10.46
N GLN A 3 -1.95 -16.82 10.50
CA GLN A 3 -3.29 -17.11 10.98
C GLN A 3 -3.47 -16.81 12.48
N ASP A 4 -2.41 -16.94 13.28
CA ASP A 4 -2.45 -16.60 14.71
C ASP A 4 -2.27 -15.09 14.93
N PHE A 5 -1.49 -14.46 14.08
CA PHE A 5 -1.06 -13.07 14.24
C PHE A 5 -2.07 -12.04 13.71
N ILE A 6 -2.66 -12.30 12.51
CA ILE A 6 -3.52 -11.31 11.85
C ILE A 6 -4.79 -10.98 12.65
N PRO A 7 -5.48 -11.96 13.30
CA PRO A 7 -6.67 -11.65 14.06
C PRO A 7 -6.44 -10.72 15.27
N GLU A 8 -5.22 -10.73 15.83
CA GLU A 8 -4.86 -10.00 17.06
C GLU A 8 -4.16 -8.67 16.81
N ILE A 9 -3.84 -8.34 15.54
CA ILE A 9 -3.17 -7.07 15.21
C ILE A 9 -4.06 -5.89 15.58
N ASP A 10 -3.53 -4.98 16.40
CA ASP A 10 -4.09 -3.64 16.57
C ASP A 10 -3.78 -2.79 15.34
N LEU A 11 -4.79 -2.47 14.57
CA LEU A 11 -4.67 -1.66 13.38
C LEU A 11 -5.66 -0.49 13.40
N TYR A 12 -5.24 0.63 12.81
CA TYR A 12 -6.15 1.71 12.50
C TYR A 12 -6.99 1.33 11.27
N GLU A 13 -8.29 1.19 11.47
CA GLU A 13 -9.21 0.82 10.41
C GLU A 13 -9.41 1.98 9.42
N ARG A 14 -9.01 1.75 8.17
CA ARG A 14 -9.22 2.71 7.08
C ARG A 14 -10.58 2.48 6.44
N PRO A 15 -11.35 3.55 6.19
CA PRO A 15 -12.63 3.42 5.49
C PRO A 15 -12.39 2.85 4.09
N THR A 16 -12.97 1.70 3.81
CA THR A 16 -12.86 1.02 2.51
C THR A 16 -14.10 0.18 2.30
N ASP A 17 -14.79 0.43 1.20
CA ASP A 17 -15.92 -0.37 0.78
C ASP A 17 -15.44 -1.48 -0.16
N TYR A 18 -16.04 -2.64 0.01
CA TYR A 18 -15.75 -3.84 -0.78
C TYR A 18 -17.02 -4.36 -1.41
N GLU A 19 -16.98 -4.62 -2.71
CA GLU A 19 -18.01 -5.39 -3.38
C GLU A 19 -17.98 -6.84 -2.89
N GLU A 20 -19.15 -7.43 -2.69
CA GLU A 20 -19.29 -8.77 -2.11
C GLU A 20 -18.46 -9.83 -2.84
N ASN A 21 -18.46 -9.80 -4.17
CA ASN A 21 -17.71 -10.74 -5.02
C ASN A 21 -16.51 -10.09 -5.73
N GLY A 22 -16.03 -8.95 -5.22
CA GLY A 22 -14.95 -8.21 -5.83
C GLY A 22 -13.57 -8.82 -5.57
N ASN A 23 -12.71 -8.79 -6.60
CA ASN A 23 -11.29 -9.02 -6.47
C ASN A 23 -10.56 -7.68 -6.44
N TYR A 24 -9.52 -7.55 -5.61
CA TYR A 24 -8.86 -6.28 -5.36
C TYR A 24 -7.35 -6.35 -5.50
N VAL A 25 -6.79 -5.29 -6.08
CA VAL A 25 -5.34 -5.06 -6.12
C VAL A 25 -5.04 -3.76 -5.39
N PHE A 26 -4.34 -3.85 -4.28
CA PHE A 26 -3.87 -2.70 -3.51
C PHE A 26 -2.48 -2.30 -3.96
N VAL A 27 -2.36 -1.09 -4.50
CA VAL A 27 -1.14 -0.57 -5.11
C VAL A 27 -0.69 0.67 -4.35
N GLY A 28 0.59 0.77 -4.05
CA GLY A 28 1.13 1.92 -3.34
C GLY A 28 2.62 1.81 -3.09
N VAL A 29 3.23 2.89 -2.63
CA VAL A 29 4.65 2.90 -2.27
C VAL A 29 4.96 1.91 -1.13
N ARG A 30 6.22 1.58 -0.95
CA ARG A 30 6.65 0.75 0.19
C ARG A 30 6.22 1.39 1.51
N GLN A 31 5.80 0.56 2.46
CA GLN A 31 5.41 0.94 3.83
C GLN A 31 4.24 1.95 3.94
N CYS A 32 3.43 2.13 2.89
CA CYS A 32 2.19 2.94 2.96
C CYS A 32 1.00 2.21 3.62
N GLY A 33 1.16 0.93 4.01
CA GLY A 33 0.14 0.15 4.70
C GLY A 33 -0.64 -0.83 3.83
N LYS A 34 -0.12 -1.26 2.67
CA LYS A 34 -0.80 -2.22 1.78
C LYS A 34 -1.15 -3.55 2.46
N SER A 35 -0.17 -4.17 3.13
CA SER A 35 -0.38 -5.42 3.87
C SER A 35 -1.45 -5.26 4.95
N TYR A 36 -1.50 -4.09 5.61
CA TYR A 36 -2.53 -3.77 6.60
C TYR A 36 -3.94 -3.66 6.01
N MET A 37 -4.07 -3.31 4.72
CA MET A 37 -5.37 -3.39 4.02
C MET A 37 -5.85 -4.85 3.88
N LEU A 38 -4.92 -5.79 3.65
CA LEU A 38 -5.24 -7.22 3.65
C LEU A 38 -5.64 -7.68 5.06
N TYR A 39 -4.88 -7.32 6.09
CA TYR A 39 -5.17 -7.68 7.48
C TYR A 39 -6.52 -7.14 7.93
N GLN A 40 -6.82 -5.87 7.62
CA GLN A 40 -8.11 -5.26 7.90
C GLN A 40 -9.25 -6.03 7.22
N ARG A 41 -9.09 -6.43 5.95
CA ARG A 41 -10.11 -7.20 5.27
C ARG A 41 -10.29 -8.59 5.87
N ILE A 42 -9.21 -9.25 6.25
CA ILE A 42 -9.26 -10.54 6.94
C ILE A 42 -10.02 -10.41 8.27
N GLN A 43 -9.67 -9.41 9.11
CA GLN A 43 -10.38 -9.19 10.38
C GLN A 43 -11.87 -8.92 10.17
N ARG A 44 -12.24 -8.12 9.16
CA ARG A 44 -13.65 -7.90 8.82
C ARG A 44 -14.36 -9.18 8.41
N LEU A 45 -13.75 -10.04 7.59
CA LEU A 45 -14.32 -11.32 7.20
C LEU A 45 -14.54 -12.24 8.39
N LEU A 46 -13.61 -12.28 9.34
CA LEU A 46 -13.76 -13.03 10.58
C LEU A 46 -14.93 -12.50 11.43
N HIS A 47 -15.09 -11.17 11.52
CA HIS A 47 -16.24 -10.56 12.20
C HIS A 47 -17.56 -10.77 11.42
N GLU A 48 -17.52 -10.92 10.11
CA GLU A 48 -18.64 -11.29 9.25
C GLU A 48 -19.05 -12.77 9.40
N GLY A 49 -18.27 -13.57 10.15
CA GLY A 49 -18.55 -14.99 10.49
C GLY A 49 -17.80 -16.00 9.63
N HIS A 50 -16.84 -15.59 8.80
CA HIS A 50 -15.97 -16.52 8.08
C HIS A 50 -15.00 -17.22 9.04
N ASP A 51 -14.72 -18.49 8.75
CA ASP A 51 -13.71 -19.25 9.51
C ASP A 51 -12.29 -18.89 9.00
N ILE A 52 -11.34 -18.78 9.94
CA ILE A 52 -9.94 -18.53 9.59
C ILE A 52 -9.36 -19.60 8.67
N ARG A 53 -9.90 -20.83 8.70
CA ARG A 53 -9.52 -21.94 7.83
C ARG A 53 -9.91 -21.73 6.37
N GLU A 54 -10.88 -20.85 6.08
CA GLU A 54 -11.25 -20.46 4.72
C GLU A 54 -10.26 -19.46 4.11
N ILE A 55 -9.39 -18.87 4.94
CA ILE A 55 -8.51 -17.77 4.56
C ILE A 55 -7.10 -18.29 4.31
N VAL A 56 -6.60 -18.06 3.11
CA VAL A 56 -5.22 -18.33 2.73
C VAL A 56 -4.48 -17.03 2.54
N TYR A 57 -3.53 -16.74 3.42
CA TYR A 57 -2.63 -15.60 3.32
C TYR A 57 -1.22 -16.07 2.99
N VAL A 58 -0.64 -15.50 1.92
CA VAL A 58 0.74 -15.78 1.49
C VAL A 58 1.47 -14.46 1.26
N ASN A 59 2.60 -14.30 1.93
CA ASN A 59 3.51 -13.17 1.71
C ASN A 59 4.68 -13.60 0.82
N PHE A 60 4.73 -13.11 -0.40
CA PHE A 60 5.79 -13.42 -1.38
C PHE A 60 7.09 -12.62 -1.19
N ASP A 61 7.16 -11.77 -0.15
CA ASP A 61 8.44 -11.19 0.32
C ASP A 61 9.17 -12.12 1.31
N ASP A 62 8.55 -13.25 1.69
CA ASP A 62 9.16 -14.29 2.53
C ASP A 62 10.31 -14.95 1.77
N GLU A 63 11.47 -15.03 2.41
CA GLU A 63 12.69 -15.58 1.82
C GLU A 63 12.54 -17.03 1.33
N ARG A 64 11.67 -17.81 1.98
CA ARG A 64 11.36 -19.21 1.63
C ARG A 64 10.65 -19.34 0.30
N LEU A 65 9.96 -18.29 -0.15
CA LEU A 65 9.21 -18.24 -1.42
C LEU A 65 9.97 -17.50 -2.52
N LYS A 66 11.16 -16.98 -2.24
CA LYS A 66 11.93 -16.13 -3.16
C LYS A 66 12.23 -16.76 -4.52
N MET A 67 12.31 -18.10 -4.58
CA MET A 67 12.57 -18.85 -5.82
C MET A 67 11.31 -19.42 -6.46
N MET A 68 10.12 -19.13 -5.92
CA MET A 68 8.84 -19.63 -6.41
C MET A 68 8.55 -19.11 -7.81
N LYS A 69 8.15 -20.01 -8.70
CA LYS A 69 7.78 -19.71 -10.07
C LYS A 69 6.25 -19.67 -10.23
N ALA A 70 5.78 -19.04 -11.30
CA ALA A 70 4.34 -18.93 -11.57
C ALA A 70 3.64 -20.30 -11.67
N GLU A 71 4.33 -21.31 -12.22
CA GLU A 71 3.82 -22.68 -12.34
C GLU A 71 3.59 -23.37 -10.98
N GLU A 72 4.32 -22.92 -9.95
CA GLU A 72 4.24 -23.47 -8.59
C GLU A 72 3.13 -22.83 -7.75
N LEU A 73 2.54 -21.71 -8.21
CA LEU A 73 1.45 -21.05 -7.49
C LEU A 73 0.22 -21.95 -7.28
N ASP A 74 0.02 -22.93 -8.13
CA ASP A 74 -1.05 -23.93 -7.97
C ASP A 74 -0.86 -24.83 -6.72
N LEU A 75 0.36 -24.96 -6.21
CA LEU A 75 0.62 -25.71 -4.97
C LEU A 75 -0.14 -25.11 -3.78
N ILE A 76 -0.39 -23.79 -3.80
CA ILE A 76 -1.19 -23.12 -2.75
C ILE A 76 -2.61 -23.68 -2.74
N LEU A 77 -3.23 -23.81 -3.90
CA LEU A 77 -4.60 -24.37 -4.02
C LEU A 77 -4.64 -25.86 -3.69
N GLN A 78 -3.63 -26.60 -4.12
CA GLN A 78 -3.52 -28.04 -3.82
C GLN A 78 -3.35 -28.26 -2.31
N ALA A 79 -2.48 -27.49 -1.65
CA ALA A 79 -2.29 -27.58 -0.21
C ALA A 79 -3.58 -27.23 0.56
N TYR A 80 -4.33 -26.22 0.11
CA TYR A 80 -5.63 -25.92 0.71
C TYR A 80 -6.63 -27.06 0.54
N ALA A 81 -6.78 -27.56 -0.68
CA ALA A 81 -7.73 -28.63 -0.99
C ALA A 81 -7.43 -29.96 -0.28
N ALA A 82 -6.17 -30.18 0.11
CA ALA A 82 -5.79 -31.35 0.91
C ALA A 82 -6.27 -31.28 2.37
N MET A 83 -6.59 -30.09 2.87
CA MET A 83 -6.94 -29.86 4.29
C MET A 83 -8.36 -29.33 4.49
N ASN A 84 -8.96 -28.73 3.44
CA ASN A 84 -10.24 -28.05 3.54
C ASN A 84 -11.11 -28.31 2.31
N GLU A 85 -12.41 -28.20 2.50
CA GLU A 85 -13.39 -28.21 1.40
C GLU A 85 -13.71 -26.79 0.91
N GLY A 86 -14.22 -26.71 -0.32
CA GLY A 86 -14.65 -25.42 -0.90
C GLY A 86 -13.52 -24.61 -1.49
N LYS A 87 -13.79 -23.31 -1.73
CA LYS A 87 -12.83 -22.37 -2.29
C LYS A 87 -12.31 -21.42 -1.21
N PRO A 88 -10.98 -21.26 -1.10
CA PRO A 88 -10.41 -20.31 -0.17
C PRO A 88 -10.67 -18.84 -0.58
N LEU A 89 -10.66 -17.98 0.42
CA LEU A 89 -10.45 -16.54 0.28
C LEU A 89 -8.94 -16.30 0.22
N LEU A 90 -8.44 -15.77 -0.91
CA LEU A 90 -7.02 -15.70 -1.20
C LEU A 90 -6.47 -14.29 -0.95
N PHE A 91 -5.40 -14.20 -0.16
CA PHE A 91 -4.70 -12.97 0.17
C PHE A 91 -3.22 -13.12 -0.19
N PHE A 92 -2.80 -12.41 -1.23
CA PHE A 92 -1.45 -12.48 -1.77
C PHE A 92 -0.72 -11.15 -1.57
N ASP A 93 0.21 -11.14 -0.62
CA ASP A 93 0.99 -9.96 -0.30
C ASP A 93 2.30 -9.94 -1.10
N GLU A 94 2.61 -8.80 -1.72
CA GLU A 94 3.80 -8.56 -2.57
C GLU A 94 3.96 -9.60 -3.71
N ILE A 95 2.85 -10.02 -4.34
CA ILE A 95 2.83 -11.10 -5.37
C ILE A 95 3.70 -10.80 -6.60
N GLN A 96 4.00 -9.51 -6.86
CA GLN A 96 4.88 -9.13 -7.96
C GLN A 96 6.34 -9.64 -7.81
N ASN A 97 6.66 -10.30 -6.70
CA ASN A 97 7.93 -11.00 -6.53
C ASN A 97 7.97 -12.34 -7.29
N VAL A 98 6.83 -12.82 -7.78
CA VAL A 98 6.73 -13.99 -8.67
C VAL A 98 6.49 -13.52 -10.10
N ASP A 99 7.42 -13.74 -11.01
CA ASP A 99 7.25 -13.34 -12.40
C ASP A 99 6.13 -14.16 -13.07
N GLY A 100 5.23 -13.50 -13.83
CA GLY A 100 4.11 -14.16 -14.51
C GLY A 100 2.87 -14.43 -13.63
N TRP A 101 2.85 -13.91 -12.41
CA TRP A 101 1.74 -14.06 -11.45
C TRP A 101 0.38 -13.60 -11.98
N GLU A 102 0.38 -12.64 -12.91
CA GLU A 102 -0.83 -12.03 -13.46
C GLU A 102 -1.70 -13.03 -14.23
N HIS A 103 -1.10 -14.04 -14.85
CA HIS A 103 -1.82 -15.12 -15.53
C HIS A 103 -2.55 -16.02 -14.51
N PHE A 104 -1.89 -16.32 -13.41
CA PHE A 104 -2.49 -17.06 -12.29
C PHE A 104 -3.67 -16.28 -11.68
N ALA A 105 -3.47 -15.00 -11.35
CA ALA A 105 -4.51 -14.15 -10.82
C ALA A 105 -5.72 -14.04 -11.76
N ARG A 106 -5.47 -13.87 -13.09
CA ARG A 106 -6.55 -13.86 -14.09
C ARG A 106 -7.33 -15.17 -14.10
N ARG A 107 -6.66 -16.31 -14.02
CA ARG A 107 -7.28 -17.63 -13.98
C ARG A 107 -8.14 -17.80 -12.72
N LEU A 108 -7.67 -17.40 -11.56
CA LEU A 108 -8.42 -17.43 -10.30
C LEU A 108 -9.73 -16.61 -10.40
N ALA A 109 -9.67 -15.39 -10.95
CA ALA A 109 -10.85 -14.57 -11.15
C ALA A 109 -11.86 -15.22 -12.12
N ASN A 110 -11.38 -15.84 -13.22
CA ASN A 110 -12.24 -16.57 -14.14
C ASN A 110 -12.92 -17.78 -13.47
N GLN A 111 -12.24 -18.42 -12.55
CA GLN A 111 -12.74 -19.55 -11.75
C GLN A 111 -13.59 -19.10 -10.55
N LYS A 112 -13.86 -17.79 -10.42
CA LYS A 112 -14.69 -17.23 -9.33
C LYS A 112 -14.11 -17.43 -7.93
N TYR A 113 -12.78 -17.39 -7.79
CA TYR A 113 -12.14 -17.19 -6.50
C TYR A 113 -12.26 -15.71 -6.09
N ARG A 114 -12.27 -15.46 -4.78
CA ARG A 114 -12.12 -14.12 -4.21
C ARG A 114 -10.65 -13.90 -3.86
N VAL A 115 -10.06 -12.88 -4.47
CA VAL A 115 -8.61 -12.66 -4.40
C VAL A 115 -8.31 -11.20 -4.05
N PHE A 116 -7.49 -11.03 -3.05
CA PHE A 116 -6.98 -9.75 -2.59
C PHE A 116 -5.45 -9.74 -2.73
N ILE A 117 -4.94 -8.77 -3.46
CA ILE A 117 -3.53 -8.72 -3.86
C ILE A 117 -2.92 -7.41 -3.43
N THR A 118 -1.67 -7.44 -2.95
CA THR A 118 -0.87 -6.21 -2.83
C THR A 118 0.33 -6.25 -3.76
N GLY A 119 0.81 -5.05 -4.08
CA GLY A 119 2.07 -4.91 -4.77
C GLY A 119 2.58 -3.48 -4.86
N SER A 120 3.88 -3.34 -5.12
CA SER A 120 4.49 -2.03 -5.25
C SER A 120 4.02 -1.33 -6.53
N ASN A 121 3.74 -0.01 -6.43
CA ASN A 121 3.15 0.83 -7.46
C ASN A 121 3.79 0.65 -8.84
N ALA A 122 5.10 0.59 -8.85
CA ALA A 122 5.87 0.58 -10.08
C ALA A 122 5.78 -0.74 -10.89
N LYS A 123 5.54 -1.91 -10.23
CA LYS A 123 5.36 -3.20 -10.91
C LYS A 123 3.89 -3.50 -11.26
N MET A 124 2.95 -2.88 -10.55
CA MET A 124 1.52 -3.19 -10.65
C MET A 124 0.75 -2.26 -11.58
N LEU A 125 1.32 -1.10 -11.95
CA LEU A 125 0.71 -0.13 -12.89
C LEU A 125 1.17 -0.31 -14.33
N GLY A 126 1.92 -1.37 -14.66
CA GLY A 126 2.28 -1.69 -16.03
C GLY A 126 1.03 -1.91 -16.90
N ARG A 127 1.02 -1.36 -18.13
CA ARG A 127 -0.09 -1.57 -19.08
C ARG A 127 -0.41 -3.04 -19.26
N ASP A 128 0.62 -3.89 -19.25
CA ASP A 128 0.50 -5.32 -19.46
C ASP A 128 -0.31 -5.99 -18.34
N ILE A 129 -0.12 -5.56 -17.07
CA ILE A 129 -0.88 -6.09 -15.93
C ILE A 129 -2.34 -5.65 -16.01
N ALA A 130 -2.60 -4.37 -16.26
CA ALA A 130 -3.96 -3.87 -16.42
C ALA A 130 -4.71 -4.60 -17.55
N THR A 131 -4.01 -4.87 -18.65
CA THR A 131 -4.56 -5.62 -19.80
C THR A 131 -4.79 -7.09 -19.45
N THR A 132 -3.83 -7.74 -18.78
CA THR A 132 -3.91 -9.16 -18.43
C THR A 132 -5.00 -9.42 -17.38
N LEU A 133 -5.12 -8.58 -16.36
CA LEU A 133 -6.18 -8.70 -15.35
C LEU A 133 -7.57 -8.34 -15.91
N GLY A 134 -7.62 -7.51 -16.97
CA GLY A 134 -8.79 -7.33 -17.83
C GLY A 134 -10.09 -6.95 -17.12
N GLY A 135 -10.06 -5.97 -16.21
CA GLY A 135 -11.26 -5.50 -15.50
C GLY A 135 -11.85 -6.49 -14.47
N ARG A 136 -11.15 -7.59 -14.17
CA ARG A 136 -11.56 -8.58 -13.16
C ARG A 136 -11.17 -8.21 -11.75
N TYR A 137 -10.33 -7.20 -11.61
CA TYR A 137 -9.80 -6.70 -10.35
C TYR A 137 -10.04 -5.20 -10.21
N TRP A 138 -10.50 -4.79 -9.05
CA TRP A 138 -10.59 -3.39 -8.67
C TRP A 138 -9.25 -2.90 -8.14
N THR A 139 -8.65 -1.93 -8.81
CA THR A 139 -7.39 -1.33 -8.34
C THR A 139 -7.70 -0.26 -7.30
N ARG A 140 -7.07 -0.38 -6.14
CA ARG A 140 -7.14 0.60 -5.04
C ARG A 140 -5.75 1.14 -4.76
N ASN A 141 -5.58 2.45 -4.93
CA ASN A 141 -4.33 3.13 -4.56
C ASN A 141 -4.28 3.32 -3.04
N VAL A 142 -3.21 2.83 -2.43
CA VAL A 142 -2.94 2.99 -1.00
C VAL A 142 -1.85 4.04 -0.84
N TYR A 143 -2.22 5.13 -0.20
CA TYR A 143 -1.31 6.24 0.13
C TYR A 143 -0.94 6.19 1.62
N PRO A 144 0.14 6.84 2.04
CA PRO A 144 0.33 7.17 3.45
C PRO A 144 -0.92 7.84 4.02
N PHE A 145 -1.09 7.82 5.32
CA PHE A 145 -2.27 8.41 5.97
C PHE A 145 -2.51 9.86 5.51
N THR A 146 -3.74 10.18 5.22
CA THR A 146 -4.19 11.57 5.18
C THR A 146 -4.10 12.17 6.59
N PHE A 147 -4.15 13.50 6.73
CA PHE A 147 -4.13 14.12 8.05
C PHE A 147 -5.30 13.65 8.92
N LYS A 148 -6.47 13.43 8.33
CA LYS A 148 -7.64 12.87 9.00
C LYS A 148 -7.36 11.47 9.56
N GLU A 149 -6.84 10.56 8.74
CA GLU A 149 -6.46 9.21 9.17
C GLU A 149 -5.34 9.24 10.23
N PHE A 150 -4.38 10.16 10.08
CA PHE A 150 -3.31 10.36 11.05
C PHE A 150 -3.83 10.76 12.43
N LEU A 151 -4.80 11.71 12.50
CA LEU A 151 -5.45 12.10 13.74
C LEU A 151 -6.22 10.93 14.38
N GLY A 152 -6.99 10.19 13.58
CA GLY A 152 -7.71 9.00 14.04
C GLY A 152 -6.76 7.93 14.56
N SER A 153 -5.68 7.67 13.82
CA SER A 153 -4.68 6.67 14.21
C SER A 153 -3.91 7.01 15.49
N LYS A 154 -3.87 8.28 15.88
CA LYS A 154 -3.31 8.76 17.16
C LYS A 154 -4.35 8.88 18.29
N GLY A 155 -5.61 8.55 18.03
CA GLY A 155 -6.69 8.73 18.98
C GLY A 155 -6.97 10.20 19.35
N VAL A 156 -6.50 11.15 18.52
CA VAL A 156 -6.74 12.59 18.76
C VAL A 156 -8.18 12.96 18.45
N LEU A 157 -8.74 12.35 17.39
CA LEU A 157 -10.14 12.46 17.02
C LEU A 157 -10.69 11.06 16.78
N THR A 158 -11.79 10.73 17.42
CA THR A 158 -12.60 9.56 17.06
C THR A 158 -13.46 9.99 15.88
N LEU A 159 -13.04 9.59 14.68
CA LEU A 159 -13.80 9.85 13.46
C LEU A 159 -14.93 8.83 13.40
N GLN A 160 -16.09 9.18 13.89
CA GLN A 160 -17.29 8.41 13.57
C GLN A 160 -17.47 8.47 12.04
N THR A 161 -17.37 7.31 11.40
CA THR A 161 -17.70 7.13 10.00
C THR A 161 -19.22 7.23 9.85
N GLU A 162 -19.73 8.43 9.80
CA GLU A 162 -21.10 8.62 9.34
C GLU A 162 -21.15 8.39 7.83
N LYS A 163 -22.10 7.57 7.41
CA LYS A 163 -22.37 7.21 6.01
C LYS A 163 -22.82 8.39 5.13
N SER A 164 -22.94 9.58 5.67
CA SER A 164 -23.22 10.82 4.96
C SER A 164 -21.95 11.65 4.88
N GLY A 165 -21.55 12.04 3.66
CA GLY A 165 -20.35 12.83 3.37
C GLY A 165 -20.37 14.26 3.92
N GLU A 166 -20.99 14.49 5.07
CA GLU A 166 -21.05 15.76 5.76
C GLU A 166 -19.84 15.96 6.67
N VAL A 167 -19.41 17.19 6.67
CA VAL A 167 -18.30 17.76 7.42
C VAL A 167 -18.22 17.19 8.83
N ALA A 168 -17.10 16.53 9.14
CA ALA A 168 -16.79 16.10 10.50
C ALA A 168 -17.12 17.24 11.47
N ASP A 169 -17.99 16.94 12.42
CA ASP A 169 -18.47 17.88 13.41
C ASP A 169 -17.30 18.67 14.01
N LEU A 170 -17.25 19.96 13.70
CA LEU A 170 -16.21 20.88 14.15
C LEU A 170 -16.29 21.18 15.66
N GLN A 171 -17.14 20.48 16.40
CA GLN A 171 -17.29 20.66 17.86
C GLN A 171 -15.97 20.48 18.62
N TRP A 172 -15.03 19.67 18.07
CA TRP A 172 -13.68 19.53 18.66
C TRP A 172 -12.92 20.89 18.70
N MET A 173 -13.23 21.84 17.80
CA MET A 173 -12.59 23.18 17.80
C MET A 173 -12.94 24.01 19.04
N HIS A 174 -14.04 23.68 19.72
CA HIS A 174 -14.49 24.36 20.94
C HIS A 174 -13.76 23.86 22.19
N SER A 175 -13.04 22.72 22.11
CA SER A 175 -12.22 22.22 23.22
C SER A 175 -10.77 22.68 23.09
N PRO A 176 -10.26 23.57 23.97
CA PRO A 176 -8.87 24.04 23.90
C PRO A 176 -7.85 22.89 23.96
N ARG A 177 -8.15 21.84 24.74
CA ARG A 177 -7.29 20.64 24.86
C ARG A 177 -7.19 19.88 23.54
N VAL A 178 -8.31 19.63 22.88
CA VAL A 178 -8.35 18.91 21.61
C VAL A 178 -7.68 19.75 20.51
N ARG A 179 -7.98 21.05 20.46
CA ARG A 179 -7.34 21.97 19.51
C ARG A 179 -5.80 21.95 19.64
N ALA A 180 -5.27 22.06 20.85
CA ALA A 180 -3.82 21.96 21.07
C ALA A 180 -3.24 20.60 20.68
N ALA A 181 -3.99 19.51 20.83
CA ALA A 181 -3.58 18.17 20.37
C ALA A 181 -3.55 18.10 18.83
N VAL A 182 -4.55 18.65 18.17
CA VAL A 182 -4.61 18.73 16.69
C VAL A 182 -3.48 19.57 16.13
N GLU A 183 -3.18 20.73 16.73
CA GLU A 183 -2.07 21.62 16.32
C GLU A 183 -0.71 20.89 16.43
N ARG A 184 -0.46 20.20 17.55
CA ARG A 184 0.75 19.37 17.70
C ARG A 184 0.82 18.26 16.67
N ALA A 185 -0.29 17.55 16.43
CA ALA A 185 -0.37 16.49 15.44
C ALA A 185 -0.17 17.04 14.02
N PHE A 186 -0.67 18.24 13.72
CA PHE A 186 -0.46 18.89 12.45
C PHE A 186 1.02 19.21 12.21
N ASN A 187 1.71 19.77 13.20
CA ASN A 187 3.15 20.02 13.10
C ASN A 187 3.94 18.76 12.83
N ASP A 188 3.61 17.66 13.52
CA ASP A 188 4.25 16.36 13.32
C ASP A 188 3.99 15.83 11.89
N TYR A 189 2.73 15.86 11.44
CA TYR A 189 2.34 15.44 10.10
C TYR A 189 2.94 16.32 9.00
N PHE A 190 2.99 17.64 9.19
CA PHE A 190 3.56 18.59 8.23
C PHE A 190 5.06 18.36 8.00
N HIS A 191 5.80 18.03 9.06
CA HIS A 191 7.25 17.82 8.98
C HIS A 191 7.66 16.42 8.55
N PHE A 192 6.86 15.38 8.85
CA PHE A 192 7.24 14.00 8.65
C PHE A 192 6.29 13.21 7.75
N GLY A 193 5.12 13.75 7.42
CA GLY A 193 4.14 13.09 6.58
C GLY A 193 3.34 12.02 7.31
N GLY A 194 2.61 11.22 6.53
CA GLY A 194 1.61 10.28 7.02
C GLY A 194 2.00 8.80 6.91
N PHE A 195 3.27 8.43 6.83
CA PHE A 195 3.61 7.00 6.86
C PHE A 195 3.16 6.35 8.17
N PRO A 196 2.40 5.22 8.11
CA PRO A 196 1.81 4.62 9.31
C PRO A 196 2.82 4.27 10.41
N GLU A 197 4.00 3.78 10.05
CA GLU A 197 5.05 3.40 10.99
C GLU A 197 5.63 4.57 11.79
N LEU A 198 5.60 5.79 11.23
CA LEU A 198 6.14 6.97 11.91
C LEU A 198 5.45 7.30 13.24
N ARG A 199 4.27 6.72 13.49
CA ARG A 199 3.59 6.86 14.79
C ARG A 199 4.45 6.38 15.97
N ASN A 200 5.24 5.32 15.75
CA ASN A 200 5.99 4.61 16.78
C ASN A 200 7.50 4.87 16.70
N ILE A 201 7.95 5.70 15.75
CA ILE A 201 9.37 5.95 15.51
C ILE A 201 9.79 7.28 16.13
N VAL A 202 10.86 7.24 16.95
CA VAL A 202 11.46 8.43 17.56
C VAL A 202 12.36 9.15 16.54
N ALA A 203 13.24 8.42 15.88
CA ALA A 203 14.20 8.96 14.90
C ALA A 203 13.58 9.09 13.48
N LYS A 204 12.49 9.82 13.35
CA LYS A 204 11.67 9.90 12.12
C LYS A 204 12.46 10.31 10.89
N ARG A 205 13.38 11.29 10.99
CA ARG A 205 14.20 11.75 9.86
C ARG A 205 15.14 10.65 9.33
N ILE A 206 15.74 9.88 10.23
CA ILE A 206 16.61 8.76 9.85
C ILE A 206 15.80 7.73 9.09
N TRP A 207 14.67 7.32 9.66
CA TRP A 207 13.77 6.37 9.03
C TRP A 207 13.28 6.84 7.63
N LEU A 208 12.88 8.11 7.50
CA LEU A 208 12.46 8.68 6.22
C LEU A 208 13.60 8.67 5.18
N ASN A 209 14.84 8.96 5.59
CA ASN A 209 15.99 8.85 4.71
C ASN A 209 16.24 7.42 4.25
N ASP A 210 16.11 6.45 5.15
CA ASP A 210 16.28 5.04 4.82
C ASP A 210 15.23 4.56 3.83
N ILE A 211 13.95 4.92 4.05
CA ILE A 211 12.87 4.62 3.11
C ILE A 211 13.09 5.31 1.76
N TYR A 212 13.48 6.60 1.77
CA TYR A 212 13.80 7.33 0.55
C TYR A 212 14.92 6.64 -0.22
N ASN A 213 16.01 6.28 0.44
CA ASN A 213 17.14 5.60 -0.19
C ASN A 213 16.73 4.22 -0.74
N LYS A 214 15.95 3.45 0.01
CA LYS A 214 15.43 2.15 -0.43
C LYS A 214 14.58 2.28 -1.69
N ILE A 215 13.63 3.21 -1.72
CA ILE A 215 12.79 3.49 -2.91
C ILE A 215 13.67 4.00 -4.06
N PHE A 216 14.56 4.96 -3.78
CA PHE A 216 15.41 5.57 -4.79
C PHE A 216 16.30 4.53 -5.49
N PHE A 217 17.06 3.76 -4.73
CA PHE A 217 17.98 2.80 -5.32
C PHE A 217 17.26 1.57 -5.88
N SER A 218 16.36 0.95 -5.14
CA SER A 218 15.74 -0.31 -5.56
C SER A 218 14.66 -0.09 -6.61
N ASP A 219 13.75 0.87 -6.38
CA ASP A 219 12.56 0.99 -7.21
C ASP A 219 12.75 1.96 -8.37
N LEU A 220 13.66 2.93 -8.28
CA LEU A 220 13.92 3.89 -9.35
C LEU A 220 15.20 3.57 -10.12
N VAL A 221 16.36 3.55 -9.46
CA VAL A 221 17.67 3.41 -10.15
C VAL A 221 17.86 2.02 -10.73
N VAL A 222 17.91 1.00 -9.88
CA VAL A 222 18.23 -0.38 -10.31
C VAL A 222 17.18 -0.90 -11.30
N ARG A 223 15.93 -0.70 -10.97
CA ARG A 223 14.82 -1.24 -11.75
C ARG A 223 14.69 -0.61 -13.14
N ASN A 224 14.85 0.71 -13.25
CA ASN A 224 14.77 1.42 -14.54
C ASN A 224 16.12 1.55 -15.24
N LYS A 225 17.17 0.87 -14.70
CA LYS A 225 18.53 0.90 -15.25
C LYS A 225 19.02 2.34 -15.47
N VAL A 226 18.72 3.23 -14.50
CA VAL A 226 19.12 4.64 -14.58
C VAL A 226 20.64 4.71 -14.53
N ARG A 227 21.25 5.35 -15.53
CA ARG A 227 22.71 5.48 -15.66
C ARG A 227 23.28 6.62 -14.82
N ASN A 228 22.49 7.66 -14.60
CA ASN A 228 22.92 8.85 -13.85
C ASN A 228 21.98 9.09 -12.66
N ASP A 229 22.35 8.55 -11.50
CA ASP A 229 21.58 8.68 -10.26
C ASP A 229 21.61 10.10 -9.69
N ASN A 230 22.69 10.86 -9.93
CA ASN A 230 22.77 12.26 -9.52
C ASN A 230 21.76 13.13 -10.28
N ALA A 231 21.63 12.94 -11.60
CA ALA A 231 20.63 13.64 -12.40
C ALA A 231 19.21 13.31 -11.90
N LEU A 232 18.95 12.05 -11.57
CA LEU A 232 17.66 11.63 -11.02
C LEU A 232 17.39 12.26 -9.65
N ARG A 233 18.37 12.33 -8.74
CA ARG A 233 18.24 12.99 -7.44
C ARG A 233 17.90 14.47 -7.57
N LEU A 234 18.61 15.18 -8.46
CA LEU A 234 18.33 16.57 -8.75
C LEU A 234 16.93 16.77 -9.34
N THR A 235 16.51 15.89 -10.24
CA THR A 235 15.17 15.91 -10.82
C THR A 235 14.09 15.75 -9.76
N ILE A 236 14.23 14.75 -8.86
CA ILE A 236 13.29 14.51 -7.76
C ILE A 236 13.23 15.73 -6.83
N ARG A 237 14.38 16.30 -6.48
CA ARG A 237 14.44 17.49 -5.64
C ARG A 237 13.71 18.67 -6.28
N ARG A 238 13.92 18.91 -7.58
CA ARG A 238 13.25 19.98 -8.33
C ARG A 238 11.74 19.74 -8.43
N LEU A 239 11.32 18.49 -8.65
CA LEU A 239 9.90 18.13 -8.64
C LEU A 239 9.26 18.42 -7.27
N ALA A 240 9.95 18.12 -6.17
CA ALA A 240 9.48 18.40 -4.83
C ALA A 240 9.36 19.91 -4.57
N GLU A 241 10.29 20.73 -5.08
CA GLU A 241 10.25 22.19 -4.98
C GLU A 241 9.11 22.81 -5.82
N CYS A 242 8.68 22.12 -6.89
CA CYS A 242 7.64 22.60 -7.81
C CYS A 242 6.23 22.06 -7.49
N VAL A 243 6.02 21.44 -6.33
CA VAL A 243 4.70 20.93 -5.94
C VAL A 243 3.66 22.08 -5.97
N ARG A 244 2.53 21.83 -6.64
CA ARG A 244 1.45 22.80 -6.92
C ARG A 244 1.82 23.97 -7.85
N GLN A 245 2.96 23.93 -8.51
CA GLN A 245 3.31 24.92 -9.53
C GLN A 245 3.28 24.28 -10.92
N PRO A 246 2.69 24.94 -11.94
CA PRO A 246 2.80 24.49 -13.31
C PRO A 246 4.28 24.39 -13.69
N THR A 247 4.70 23.22 -14.15
CA THR A 247 6.08 23.02 -14.59
C THR A 247 6.10 22.19 -15.87
N ALA A 248 7.05 22.50 -16.77
CA ALA A 248 7.25 21.76 -18.01
C ALA A 248 8.47 20.86 -17.90
N TYR A 249 8.46 19.73 -18.59
CA TYR A 249 9.59 18.79 -18.67
C TYR A 249 10.87 19.52 -19.11
N ASN A 250 10.79 20.38 -20.12
CA ASN A 250 11.94 21.14 -20.62
C ASN A 250 12.55 22.07 -19.55
N ARG A 251 11.72 22.68 -18.68
CA ARG A 251 12.21 23.52 -17.61
C ARG A 251 13.02 22.72 -16.59
N ILE A 252 12.55 21.51 -16.21
CA ILE A 252 13.28 20.63 -15.29
C ILE A 252 14.56 20.14 -15.95
N SER A 253 14.50 19.68 -17.22
CA SER A 253 15.66 19.22 -17.97
C SER A 253 16.75 20.30 -18.05
N ASN A 254 16.40 21.52 -18.46
CA ASN A 254 17.34 22.64 -18.54
C ASN A 254 17.98 22.98 -17.18
N LEU A 255 17.20 22.94 -16.10
CA LEU A 255 17.71 23.16 -14.74
C LEU A 255 18.70 22.06 -14.31
N VAL A 256 18.42 20.80 -14.62
CA VAL A 256 19.33 19.69 -14.33
C VAL A 256 20.61 19.81 -15.15
N GLN A 257 20.50 20.13 -16.44
CA GLN A 257 21.66 20.32 -17.32
C GLN A 257 22.52 21.51 -16.90
N SER A 258 21.93 22.64 -16.43
CA SER A 258 22.67 23.81 -15.95
C SER A 258 23.54 23.53 -14.71
N THR A 259 23.31 22.42 -14.02
CA THR A 259 24.17 21.99 -12.90
C THR A 259 25.40 21.18 -13.34
N GLY A 260 25.67 21.07 -14.66
CA GLY A 260 26.80 20.30 -15.21
C GLY A 260 26.57 18.78 -15.22
N VAL A 261 25.37 18.34 -14.92
CA VAL A 261 24.99 16.91 -14.95
C VAL A 261 24.43 16.60 -16.33
N THR A 262 25.15 15.77 -17.10
CA THR A 262 24.65 15.24 -18.38
C THR A 262 23.64 14.12 -18.12
N CYS A 263 22.46 14.26 -18.73
CA CYS A 263 21.41 13.24 -18.70
C CYS A 263 21.75 12.02 -19.55
#